data_483ddf4cbfc1e6f7352ff8ca43aa185c
#
_entry.id   483ddf4cbfc1e6f7352ff8ca43aa185c
#
_cell.length_a   1.000
_cell.length_b   1.000
_cell.length_c   1.000
_cell.angle_alpha   90.00
_cell.angle_beta   90.00
_cell.angle_gamma   90.00
#
_symmetry.space_group_name_H-M   'P 1'
#
loop_
_entity.id
_entity.type
_entity.pdbx_description
1 polymer ?
#
loop_
_entity_poly.entity_id
_entity_poly.type
_entity_poly.pdbx_seq_one_letter_code
_entity_poly.pdbx_strand_id
1 'polypeptide(L)'
;GNDEVKGTEANTYPMGLKPEDFTNNNDNYNKVKFVVTDGSLTITPKSITPDGPNTPEDKKTGIEATDPVDSIYDGKAHVNPLTVTDTKTGKDLVENKDYTLTYVGDVVNVGTVKVKVKGIGNYTGEFTKRYKITPREYTVTTESAEKPYDGTALTAGGHVNGLVEGETVNFKTTGSQTNAGTSDNTYELKFKGTAVETNYKHGKDSIGQLKVTKKSIIPDGPDTPDDKKTGIKVTKPDDTMYNGKEQKNKPVVRDTKRDVKLVEDTDYTLSYTAAVNAGTVTVTITGIGNYEGTVDTSYEITPRKVTMTSADDTKV
;
A
#
# COMPACT_ATOMS: atom_id res chain seq x y z
N GLY A 1 -73.30 -25.30 18.98
CA GLY A 1 -72.04 -25.38 18.29
C GLY A 1 -71.51 -24.00 18.00
N ASN A 2 -70.23 -23.83 17.83
CA ASN A 2 -69.64 -22.58 17.32
C ASN A 2 -69.99 -22.44 15.84
N ASP A 3 -70.74 -21.42 15.50
CA ASP A 3 -71.08 -21.06 14.12
C ASP A 3 -69.93 -20.24 13.43
N GLU A 4 -68.85 -20.02 14.16
CA GLU A 4 -67.68 -19.28 13.73
C GLU A 4 -66.38 -19.97 14.17
N VAL A 5 -65.43 -20.09 13.26
CA VAL A 5 -64.06 -20.49 13.59
C VAL A 5 -63.13 -19.27 13.29
N LYS A 6 -62.17 -18.98 14.19
CA LYS A 6 -61.23 -17.89 14.08
C LYS A 6 -59.80 -18.42 14.06
N GLY A 7 -58.92 -17.79 13.25
CA GLY A 7 -57.53 -18.07 13.18
C GLY A 7 -56.77 -16.80 12.82
N THR A 8 -55.52 -16.70 13.25
CA THR A 8 -54.62 -15.54 12.96
C THR A 8 -53.33 -15.96 12.28
N GLU A 9 -52.97 -17.23 12.40
CA GLU A 9 -51.77 -17.83 11.83
C GLU A 9 -52.09 -18.66 10.61
N ALA A 10 -51.12 -18.83 9.70
CA ALA A 10 -51.28 -19.72 8.54
C ALA A 10 -51.44 -21.16 8.99
N ASN A 11 -52.66 -21.64 8.91
CA ASN A 11 -53.06 -22.99 9.32
C ASN A 11 -54.49 -23.31 8.82
N THR A 12 -54.91 -24.57 8.95
CA THR A 12 -56.29 -24.95 8.79
C THR A 12 -56.95 -25.18 10.16
N TYR A 13 -58.00 -24.43 10.41
CA TYR A 13 -58.77 -24.45 11.65
C TYR A 13 -60.12 -25.14 11.39
N PRO A 14 -60.33 -26.40 11.87
CA PRO A 14 -61.64 -27.04 11.76
C PRO A 14 -62.67 -26.35 12.63
N MET A 15 -63.92 -26.29 12.20
CA MET A 15 -65.01 -25.73 13.02
C MET A 15 -65.30 -26.61 14.22
N GLY A 16 -64.96 -27.91 14.12
CA GLY A 16 -65.14 -28.87 15.19
C GLY A 16 -66.61 -29.27 15.43
N LEU A 17 -67.42 -29.08 14.41
CA LEU A 17 -68.86 -29.42 14.49
C LEU A 17 -69.07 -30.96 14.51
N LYS A 18 -69.89 -31.41 15.47
CA LYS A 18 -70.21 -32.84 15.63
C LYS A 18 -71.74 -32.98 15.61
N PRO A 19 -72.24 -34.18 15.33
CA PRO A 19 -73.70 -34.48 15.35
C PRO A 19 -74.36 -34.10 16.63
N GLU A 20 -73.69 -34.21 17.78
CA GLU A 20 -74.21 -33.88 19.11
C GLU A 20 -74.42 -32.36 19.36
N ASP A 21 -73.78 -31.51 18.51
CA ASP A 21 -74.00 -30.06 18.61
C ASP A 21 -75.34 -29.58 18.07
N PHE A 22 -76.05 -30.46 17.40
CA PHE A 22 -77.32 -30.19 16.78
C PHE A 22 -78.49 -30.85 17.55
N THR A 23 -79.50 -30.06 17.82
CA THR A 23 -80.71 -30.52 18.51
C THR A 23 -81.86 -30.43 17.55
N ASN A 24 -82.74 -31.49 17.53
CA ASN A 24 -84.01 -31.46 16.81
C ASN A 24 -85.00 -30.59 17.58
N ASN A 25 -85.41 -29.49 17.06
CA ASN A 25 -86.44 -28.59 17.65
C ASN A 25 -87.75 -28.68 16.89
N ASN A 26 -87.92 -29.67 16.03
CA ASN A 26 -89.17 -29.88 15.27
C ASN A 26 -89.88 -31.15 15.73
N ASP A 27 -91.01 -30.98 16.41
CA ASP A 27 -91.79 -32.02 16.99
C ASP A 27 -92.47 -33.01 15.98
N ASN A 28 -92.44 -32.65 14.71
CA ASN A 28 -92.88 -33.52 13.61
C ASN A 28 -91.91 -34.67 13.30
N TYR A 29 -90.68 -34.60 13.87
CA TYR A 29 -89.64 -35.65 13.69
C TYR A 29 -89.20 -36.22 15.05
N ASN A 30 -89.57 -37.44 15.35
CA ASN A 30 -89.26 -38.06 16.64
C ASN A 30 -87.94 -38.86 16.67
N LYS A 31 -87.29 -39.07 15.52
CA LYS A 31 -85.96 -39.71 15.37
C LYS A 31 -85.19 -38.98 14.28
N VAL A 32 -84.33 -38.06 14.65
CA VAL A 32 -83.42 -37.34 13.73
C VAL A 32 -81.99 -37.83 13.97
N LYS A 33 -81.30 -38.22 12.91
CA LYS A 33 -79.86 -38.48 12.90
C LYS A 33 -79.18 -37.35 12.16
N PHE A 34 -78.39 -36.54 12.86
CA PHE A 34 -77.56 -35.52 12.22
C PHE A 34 -76.32 -36.18 11.60
N VAL A 35 -76.04 -35.87 10.35
CA VAL A 35 -74.74 -36.17 9.65
C VAL A 35 -74.10 -34.86 9.38
N VAL A 36 -72.98 -34.61 10.04
CA VAL A 36 -72.25 -33.36 9.97
C VAL A 36 -71.01 -33.55 9.10
N THR A 37 -70.87 -32.72 8.10
CA THR A 37 -69.60 -32.53 7.41
C THR A 37 -68.97 -31.27 8.00
N ASP A 38 -67.85 -31.42 8.72
CA ASP A 38 -67.18 -30.31 9.39
C ASP A 38 -66.58 -29.33 8.39
N GLY A 39 -66.77 -28.06 8.64
CA GLY A 39 -66.13 -26.98 7.88
C GLY A 39 -64.76 -26.62 8.42
N SER A 40 -63.99 -25.88 7.67
CA SER A 40 -62.70 -25.33 8.13
C SER A 40 -62.41 -23.94 7.56
N LEU A 41 -61.69 -23.15 8.33
CA LEU A 41 -61.04 -21.91 7.88
C LEU A 41 -59.59 -22.27 7.55
N THR A 42 -59.14 -22.03 6.32
CA THR A 42 -57.74 -22.18 5.95
C THR A 42 -57.14 -20.79 5.69
N ILE A 43 -56.12 -20.44 6.46
CA ILE A 43 -55.27 -19.27 6.26
C ILE A 43 -53.97 -19.74 5.58
N THR A 44 -53.75 -19.29 4.35
CA THR A 44 -52.54 -19.65 3.59
C THR A 44 -51.38 -18.68 3.89
N PRO A 45 -50.14 -19.19 3.94
CA PRO A 45 -48.97 -18.31 4.14
C PRO A 45 -48.86 -17.26 3.02
N LYS A 46 -48.48 -16.05 3.38
CA LYS A 46 -48.18 -14.94 2.47
C LYS A 46 -46.81 -15.15 1.81
N SER A 47 -46.67 -14.83 0.50
CA SER A 47 -45.36 -14.87 -0.15
C SER A 47 -44.44 -13.80 0.49
N ILE A 48 -43.20 -14.21 0.83
CA ILE A 48 -42.17 -13.32 1.32
C ILE A 48 -41.34 -12.65 0.19
N THR A 49 -41.60 -13.06 -1.06
CA THR A 49 -40.87 -12.50 -2.21
C THR A 49 -41.25 -11.01 -2.40
N PRO A 50 -40.27 -10.09 -2.43
CA PRO A 50 -40.54 -8.69 -2.68
C PRO A 50 -41.25 -8.45 -4.01
N ASP A 51 -42.14 -7.47 -4.03
CA ASP A 51 -42.83 -7.06 -5.23
C ASP A 51 -41.83 -6.47 -6.24
N GLY A 52 -41.89 -6.93 -7.49
CA GLY A 52 -41.09 -6.37 -8.58
C GLY A 52 -41.71 -5.08 -9.11
N PRO A 53 -40.96 -4.30 -9.90
CA PRO A 53 -41.45 -3.04 -10.47
C PRO A 53 -42.65 -3.23 -11.41
N ASN A 54 -42.81 -4.42 -11.96
CA ASN A 54 -43.91 -4.77 -12.88
C ASN A 54 -45.02 -5.62 -12.23
N THR A 55 -45.01 -5.79 -10.90
CA THR A 55 -46.07 -6.52 -10.21
C THR A 55 -47.36 -5.74 -10.27
N PRO A 56 -48.46 -6.29 -10.86
CA PRO A 56 -49.77 -5.62 -10.88
C PRO A 56 -50.23 -5.24 -9.48
N GLU A 57 -50.91 -4.11 -9.33
CA GLU A 57 -51.30 -3.59 -8.02
C GLU A 57 -52.15 -4.54 -7.21
N ASP A 58 -53.08 -5.26 -7.90
CA ASP A 58 -53.95 -6.27 -7.30
C ASP A 58 -53.24 -7.55 -6.84
N LYS A 59 -51.98 -7.74 -7.31
CA LYS A 59 -51.11 -8.89 -6.97
C LYS A 59 -49.96 -8.56 -6.05
N LYS A 60 -49.80 -7.28 -5.72
CA LYS A 60 -48.75 -6.86 -4.80
C LYS A 60 -48.95 -7.45 -3.41
N THR A 61 -47.93 -8.09 -2.90
CA THR A 61 -47.87 -8.60 -1.54
C THR A 61 -47.58 -7.50 -0.52
N GLY A 62 -46.90 -6.41 -0.93
CA GLY A 62 -46.40 -5.36 -0.08
C GLY A 62 -45.16 -5.79 0.72
N ILE A 63 -44.43 -6.80 0.26
CA ILE A 63 -43.16 -7.18 0.85
C ILE A 63 -42.04 -6.37 0.21
N GLU A 64 -41.26 -5.72 1.05
CA GLU A 64 -40.05 -5.01 0.68
C GLU A 64 -38.87 -5.57 1.47
N ALA A 65 -37.66 -5.50 0.89
CA ALA A 65 -36.42 -5.92 1.56
C ALA A 65 -35.30 -4.94 1.23
N THR A 66 -34.58 -4.51 2.27
CA THR A 66 -33.38 -3.69 2.10
C THR A 66 -32.26 -4.51 1.41
N ASP A 67 -31.31 -3.82 0.80
CA ASP A 67 -30.08 -4.47 0.34
C ASP A 67 -29.08 -4.57 1.51
N PRO A 68 -28.39 -5.72 1.67
CA PRO A 68 -27.30 -5.83 2.63
C PRO A 68 -26.17 -4.88 2.24
N VAL A 69 -25.53 -4.25 3.24
CA VAL A 69 -24.45 -3.29 3.01
C VAL A 69 -23.16 -4.01 2.63
N ASP A 70 -22.42 -3.47 1.66
CA ASP A 70 -21.08 -3.95 1.33
C ASP A 70 -20.10 -3.74 2.49
N SER A 71 -19.08 -4.59 2.58
CA SER A 71 -18.01 -4.50 3.59
C SER A 71 -16.65 -4.36 2.91
N ILE A 72 -15.65 -3.87 3.66
CA ILE A 72 -14.23 -3.89 3.27
C ILE A 72 -13.58 -5.04 4.03
N TYR A 73 -12.69 -5.77 3.36
CA TYR A 73 -11.93 -6.85 3.98
C TYR A 73 -11.19 -6.38 5.24
N ASP A 74 -11.37 -7.11 6.34
CA ASP A 74 -10.73 -6.85 7.64
C ASP A 74 -10.26 -8.14 8.34
N GLY A 75 -10.27 -9.27 7.60
CA GLY A 75 -9.89 -10.59 8.12
C GLY A 75 -10.96 -11.28 8.97
N LYS A 76 -12.14 -10.67 9.14
CA LYS A 76 -13.25 -11.21 9.95
C LYS A 76 -14.43 -11.61 9.07
N ALA A 77 -15.31 -12.43 9.65
CA ALA A 77 -16.54 -12.81 8.97
C ALA A 77 -17.53 -11.63 8.93
N HIS A 78 -18.04 -11.33 7.73
CA HIS A 78 -19.08 -10.33 7.47
C HIS A 78 -20.39 -11.04 7.14
N VAL A 79 -21.29 -11.12 8.11
CA VAL A 79 -22.65 -11.64 7.96
C VAL A 79 -23.62 -10.47 7.98
N ASN A 80 -23.70 -9.74 6.86
CA ASN A 80 -24.44 -8.50 6.77
C ASN A 80 -25.94 -8.77 6.64
N PRO A 81 -26.78 -8.41 7.64
CA PRO A 81 -28.21 -8.67 7.64
C PRO A 81 -28.94 -7.74 6.66
N LEU A 82 -30.18 -8.08 6.40
CA LEU A 82 -31.16 -7.24 5.71
C LEU A 82 -32.46 -7.18 6.53
N THR A 83 -33.27 -6.16 6.29
CA THR A 83 -34.60 -6.04 6.87
C THR A 83 -35.64 -6.39 5.82
N VAL A 84 -36.64 -7.19 6.21
CA VAL A 84 -37.82 -7.47 5.39
C VAL A 84 -39.03 -6.81 6.07
N THR A 85 -39.76 -6.00 5.32
CA THR A 85 -40.92 -5.25 5.82
C THR A 85 -42.18 -5.65 5.08
N ASP A 86 -43.26 -5.89 5.80
CA ASP A 86 -44.62 -5.99 5.24
C ASP A 86 -45.27 -4.61 5.28
N THR A 87 -45.25 -3.88 4.18
CA THR A 87 -45.77 -2.50 4.08
C THR A 87 -47.30 -2.42 4.24
N LYS A 88 -48.01 -3.53 3.97
CA LYS A 88 -49.46 -3.58 4.19
C LYS A 88 -49.83 -3.60 5.68
N THR A 89 -48.95 -4.15 6.51
CA THR A 89 -49.15 -4.14 7.98
C THR A 89 -48.32 -3.06 8.66
N GLY A 90 -47.35 -2.48 7.93
CA GLY A 90 -46.40 -1.49 8.45
C GLY A 90 -45.40 -2.06 9.45
N LYS A 91 -45.13 -3.36 9.40
CA LYS A 91 -44.28 -4.06 10.37
C LYS A 91 -43.06 -4.68 9.68
N ASP A 92 -41.94 -4.58 10.37
CA ASP A 92 -40.75 -5.39 10.03
C ASP A 92 -40.99 -6.85 10.45
N LEU A 93 -40.62 -7.77 9.57
CA LEU A 93 -40.67 -9.19 9.83
C LEU A 93 -39.49 -9.60 10.74
N VAL A 94 -39.71 -10.63 11.55
CA VAL A 94 -38.75 -11.08 12.57
C VAL A 94 -37.99 -12.31 12.07
N GLU A 95 -36.65 -12.22 12.03
CA GLU A 95 -35.81 -13.36 11.73
C GLU A 95 -36.04 -14.51 12.74
N ASN A 96 -35.98 -15.74 12.25
CA ASN A 96 -36.29 -17.00 12.97
C ASN A 96 -37.75 -17.16 13.44
N LYS A 97 -38.63 -16.19 13.14
CA LYS A 97 -40.04 -16.28 13.35
C LYS A 97 -40.85 -16.26 12.03
N ASP A 98 -40.55 -15.27 11.22
CA ASP A 98 -41.24 -14.98 9.95
C ASP A 98 -40.39 -15.42 8.74
N TYR A 99 -39.05 -15.40 8.88
CA TYR A 99 -38.10 -15.84 7.87
C TYR A 99 -36.80 -16.33 8.48
N THR A 100 -35.97 -16.99 7.66
CA THR A 100 -34.59 -17.36 8.00
C THR A 100 -33.61 -16.78 6.97
N LEU A 101 -32.38 -16.49 7.40
CA LEU A 101 -31.27 -16.08 6.54
C LEU A 101 -30.28 -17.23 6.39
N THR A 102 -29.78 -17.38 5.16
CA THR A 102 -28.67 -18.29 4.86
C THR A 102 -27.66 -17.57 3.98
N TYR A 103 -26.40 -17.49 4.45
CA TYR A 103 -25.31 -16.88 3.72
C TYR A 103 -24.60 -17.93 2.86
N VAL A 104 -24.42 -17.64 1.56
CA VAL A 104 -23.81 -18.55 0.58
C VAL A 104 -22.67 -17.81 -0.10
N GLY A 105 -21.46 -18.34 0.05
CA GLY A 105 -20.19 -17.76 -0.40
C GLY A 105 -19.22 -17.64 0.76
N ASP A 106 -18.03 -17.11 0.46
CA ASP A 106 -17.04 -16.81 1.48
C ASP A 106 -17.43 -15.48 2.16
N VAL A 107 -17.66 -15.54 3.46
CA VAL A 107 -18.04 -14.36 4.27
C VAL A 107 -16.83 -13.66 4.88
N VAL A 108 -15.61 -14.12 4.62
CA VAL A 108 -14.36 -13.52 5.12
C VAL A 108 -13.60 -12.84 4.00
N ASN A 109 -13.32 -13.57 2.92
CA ASN A 109 -12.50 -13.10 1.83
C ASN A 109 -13.27 -12.24 0.83
N VAL A 110 -12.53 -11.42 0.06
CA VAL A 110 -13.08 -10.59 -1.03
C VAL A 110 -13.89 -11.42 -2.00
N GLY A 111 -15.12 -10.98 -2.24
CA GLY A 111 -16.04 -11.70 -3.10
C GLY A 111 -17.47 -11.21 -2.99
N THR A 112 -18.40 -12.00 -3.54
CA THR A 112 -19.83 -11.73 -3.46
C THR A 112 -20.50 -12.78 -2.59
N VAL A 113 -21.19 -12.35 -1.56
CA VAL A 113 -21.99 -13.18 -0.67
C VAL A 113 -23.45 -13.08 -1.07
N LYS A 114 -24.14 -14.22 -1.18
CA LYS A 114 -25.59 -14.28 -1.41
C LYS A 114 -26.28 -14.49 -0.06
N VAL A 115 -27.30 -13.68 0.20
CA VAL A 115 -28.18 -13.81 1.36
C VAL A 115 -29.50 -14.39 0.87
N LYS A 116 -29.74 -15.66 1.14
CA LYS A 116 -31.01 -16.32 0.86
C LYS A 116 -31.97 -16.06 2.02
N VAL A 117 -33.13 -15.54 1.69
CA VAL A 117 -34.25 -15.29 2.62
C VAL A 117 -35.31 -16.33 2.33
N LYS A 118 -35.72 -17.12 3.32
CA LYS A 118 -36.77 -18.11 3.22
C LYS A 118 -37.86 -17.84 4.23
N GLY A 119 -39.09 -17.65 3.76
CA GLY A 119 -40.27 -17.46 4.59
C GLY A 119 -40.59 -18.71 5.43
N ILE A 120 -41.01 -18.49 6.67
CA ILE A 120 -41.47 -19.51 7.61
C ILE A 120 -42.72 -18.99 8.34
N GLY A 121 -43.45 -19.89 9.04
CA GLY A 121 -44.63 -19.50 9.79
C GLY A 121 -45.74 -18.97 8.87
N ASN A 122 -46.10 -17.72 9.03
CA ASN A 122 -47.11 -17.03 8.23
C ASN A 122 -46.62 -16.59 6.84
N TYR A 123 -45.38 -16.86 6.53
CA TYR A 123 -44.75 -16.52 5.25
C TYR A 123 -44.21 -17.75 4.53
N THR A 124 -44.15 -17.69 3.20
CA THR A 124 -43.66 -18.76 2.33
C THR A 124 -42.89 -18.19 1.16
N GLY A 125 -42.18 -19.07 0.44
CA GLY A 125 -41.34 -18.66 -0.69
C GLY A 125 -39.94 -18.25 -0.27
N GLU A 126 -39.12 -17.83 -1.24
CA GLU A 126 -37.73 -17.41 -1.02
C GLU A 126 -37.30 -16.36 -2.04
N PHE A 127 -36.31 -15.55 -1.65
CA PHE A 127 -35.61 -14.66 -2.55
C PHE A 127 -34.13 -14.52 -2.15
N THR A 128 -33.32 -13.88 -2.98
CA THR A 128 -31.89 -13.73 -2.72
C THR A 128 -31.47 -12.29 -2.96
N LYS A 129 -30.77 -11.71 -1.99
CA LYS A 129 -30.01 -10.47 -2.09
C LYS A 129 -28.51 -10.77 -2.11
N ARG A 130 -27.69 -9.77 -2.40
CA ARG A 130 -26.23 -9.90 -2.47
C ARG A 130 -25.56 -8.69 -1.87
N TYR A 131 -24.39 -8.89 -1.27
CA TYR A 131 -23.44 -7.84 -0.93
C TYR A 131 -22.03 -8.28 -1.33
N LYS A 132 -21.11 -7.34 -1.34
CA LYS A 132 -19.69 -7.58 -1.64
C LYS A 132 -18.82 -7.36 -0.42
N ILE A 133 -17.79 -8.19 -0.29
CA ILE A 133 -16.61 -7.87 0.50
C ILE A 133 -15.59 -7.33 -0.51
N THR A 134 -15.22 -6.06 -0.34
CA THR A 134 -14.32 -5.35 -1.26
C THR A 134 -12.88 -5.37 -0.76
N PRO A 135 -11.88 -5.28 -1.66
CA PRO A 135 -10.48 -5.31 -1.26
C PRO A 135 -10.11 -4.15 -0.33
N ARG A 136 -9.30 -4.46 0.68
CA ARG A 136 -8.65 -3.47 1.54
C ARG A 136 -7.47 -2.84 0.82
N GLU A 137 -7.34 -1.53 0.87
CA GLU A 137 -6.21 -0.84 0.27
C GLU A 137 -4.95 -0.99 1.13
N TYR A 138 -3.81 -1.29 0.48
CA TYR A 138 -2.48 -1.22 1.08
C TYR A 138 -1.59 -0.28 0.29
N THR A 139 -0.58 0.30 0.94
CA THR A 139 0.43 1.16 0.33
C THR A 139 1.80 0.80 0.86
N VAL A 140 2.84 1.18 0.11
CA VAL A 140 4.22 1.05 0.54
C VAL A 140 4.79 2.44 0.82
N THR A 141 5.51 2.56 1.93
CA THR A 141 6.33 3.73 2.25
C THR A 141 7.77 3.28 2.34
N THR A 142 8.67 3.88 1.54
CA THR A 142 10.11 3.72 1.70
C THR A 142 10.71 5.01 2.25
N GLU A 143 11.77 4.87 3.06
CA GLU A 143 12.39 5.98 3.76
C GLU A 143 13.40 6.72 2.88
N SER A 144 13.57 8.02 3.12
CA SER A 144 14.63 8.81 2.54
C SER A 144 15.86 8.80 3.44
N ALA A 145 17.06 8.88 2.84
CA ALA A 145 18.30 9.05 3.56
C ALA A 145 19.28 9.93 2.77
N GLU A 146 20.18 10.59 3.50
CA GLU A 146 21.23 11.43 2.91
C GLU A 146 22.56 11.22 3.63
N LYS A 147 23.66 11.19 2.88
CA LYS A 147 25.02 11.22 3.43
C LYS A 147 26.01 11.85 2.44
N PRO A 148 27.16 12.37 2.91
CA PRO A 148 28.29 12.70 2.05
C PRO A 148 28.89 11.45 1.42
N TYR A 149 29.47 11.59 0.24
CA TYR A 149 30.18 10.51 -0.46
C TYR A 149 31.32 9.92 0.40
N ASP A 150 31.26 8.63 0.63
CA ASP A 150 32.25 7.83 1.38
C ASP A 150 32.66 6.55 0.64
N GLY A 151 32.15 6.34 -0.59
CA GLY A 151 32.41 5.17 -1.40
C GLY A 151 31.60 3.93 -1.03
N THR A 152 30.71 4.02 -0.01
CA THR A 152 29.82 2.92 0.38
C THR A 152 28.40 3.20 -0.06
N ALA A 153 27.63 2.13 -0.24
CA ALA A 153 26.21 2.24 -0.61
C ALA A 153 25.39 2.89 0.52
N LEU A 154 24.51 3.84 0.15
CA LEU A 154 23.45 4.36 0.98
C LEU A 154 22.20 3.56 0.71
N THR A 155 21.59 3.02 1.74
CA THR A 155 20.30 2.31 1.72
C THR A 155 19.41 2.83 2.83
N ALA A 156 18.11 2.66 2.71
CA ALA A 156 17.17 3.00 3.78
C ALA A 156 16.06 1.95 3.88
N GLY A 157 15.33 1.96 4.98
CA GLY A 157 14.23 1.07 5.27
C GLY A 157 12.93 1.45 4.57
N GLY A 158 11.86 0.78 4.99
CA GLY A 158 10.51 1.03 4.55
C GLY A 158 9.54 0.06 5.21
N HIS A 159 8.25 0.25 4.95
CA HIS A 159 7.20 -0.59 5.51
C HIS A 159 5.96 -0.61 4.61
N VAL A 160 5.11 -1.59 4.83
CA VAL A 160 3.81 -1.72 4.17
C VAL A 160 2.73 -1.27 5.14
N ASN A 161 1.82 -0.41 4.66
CA ASN A 161 0.68 0.09 5.41
C ASN A 161 -0.60 -0.57 4.94
N GLY A 162 -1.60 -0.65 5.81
CA GLY A 162 -2.96 -1.06 5.46
C GLY A 162 -3.21 -2.56 5.49
N LEU A 163 -2.24 -3.41 5.83
CA LEU A 163 -2.50 -4.82 6.08
C LEU A 163 -3.40 -5.01 7.31
N VAL A 164 -4.16 -6.09 7.32
CA VAL A 164 -4.91 -6.52 8.49
C VAL A 164 -3.94 -6.94 9.59
N GLU A 165 -4.25 -6.66 10.83
CA GLU A 165 -3.41 -7.01 11.98
C GLU A 165 -3.13 -8.52 12.01
N GLY A 166 -1.85 -8.86 12.14
CA GLY A 166 -1.36 -10.24 12.13
C GLY A 166 -1.13 -10.82 10.73
N GLU A 167 -1.53 -10.14 9.67
CA GLU A 167 -1.20 -10.55 8.31
C GLU A 167 0.16 -9.98 7.87
N THR A 168 0.88 -10.76 7.08
CA THR A 168 2.25 -10.45 6.66
C THR A 168 2.44 -10.65 5.16
N VAL A 169 3.40 -9.90 4.62
CA VAL A 169 3.91 -10.02 3.24
C VAL A 169 5.44 -10.09 3.29
N ASN A 170 6.08 -10.61 2.25
CA ASN A 170 7.51 -10.48 2.09
C ASN A 170 7.80 -9.11 1.45
N PHE A 171 8.34 -8.21 2.25
CA PHE A 171 8.72 -6.85 1.84
C PHE A 171 10.22 -6.64 2.05
N LYS A 172 10.87 -5.98 1.08
CA LYS A 172 12.28 -5.61 1.14
C LYS A 172 12.53 -4.37 0.31
N THR A 173 13.23 -3.38 0.87
CA THR A 173 13.79 -2.27 0.09
C THR A 173 14.98 -2.74 -0.73
N THR A 174 15.09 -2.25 -1.96
CA THR A 174 16.14 -2.62 -2.93
C THR A 174 16.93 -1.41 -3.42
N GLY A 175 16.49 -0.20 -3.05
CA GLY A 175 17.15 1.04 -3.40
C GLY A 175 18.59 1.11 -2.86
N SER A 176 19.49 1.66 -3.65
CA SER A 176 20.90 1.83 -3.29
C SER A 176 21.52 2.98 -4.08
N GLN A 177 22.24 3.88 -3.40
CA GLN A 177 22.96 5.01 -3.99
C GLN A 177 24.40 5.07 -3.48
N THR A 178 25.40 4.91 -4.35
CA THR A 178 26.80 4.92 -3.94
C THR A 178 27.51 6.20 -4.37
N ASN A 179 27.33 6.61 -5.62
CA ASN A 179 27.96 7.83 -6.14
C ASN A 179 27.13 9.08 -5.82
N ALA A 180 27.72 10.26 -5.83
CA ALA A 180 27.02 11.52 -5.65
C ALA A 180 25.88 11.64 -6.66
N GLY A 181 24.67 11.93 -6.12
CA GLY A 181 23.42 11.95 -6.89
C GLY A 181 22.25 11.54 -6.03
N THR A 182 21.10 11.34 -6.67
CA THR A 182 19.86 10.96 -6.02
C THR A 182 19.21 9.81 -6.80
N SER A 183 18.65 8.84 -6.09
CA SER A 183 17.87 7.75 -6.66
C SER A 183 16.68 7.43 -5.75
N ASP A 184 15.67 6.77 -6.31
CA ASP A 184 14.53 6.28 -5.53
C ASP A 184 14.95 5.12 -4.63
N ASN A 185 14.41 5.07 -3.42
CA ASN A 185 14.50 3.90 -2.56
C ASN A 185 13.47 2.88 -2.99
N THR A 186 13.79 2.10 -4.01
CA THR A 186 12.93 1.07 -4.59
C THR A 186 12.69 -0.10 -3.64
N TYR A 187 11.70 -0.94 -3.94
CA TYR A 187 11.37 -2.11 -3.12
C TYR A 187 10.91 -3.31 -3.96
N GLU A 188 10.88 -4.46 -3.33
CA GLU A 188 10.16 -5.67 -3.75
C GLU A 188 9.12 -6.03 -2.70
N LEU A 189 7.90 -6.39 -3.16
CA LEU A 189 6.83 -6.90 -2.32
C LEU A 189 6.24 -8.16 -2.95
N LYS A 190 6.03 -9.21 -2.13
CA LYS A 190 5.40 -10.48 -2.54
C LYS A 190 4.45 -10.96 -1.46
N PHE A 191 3.23 -11.32 -1.86
CA PHE A 191 2.25 -11.96 -0.98
C PHE A 191 2.62 -13.44 -0.75
N LYS A 192 3.68 -13.65 0.05
CA LYS A 192 4.18 -14.97 0.49
C LYS A 192 4.16 -15.13 2.01
N GLY A 193 3.36 -14.34 2.69
CA GLY A 193 3.11 -14.40 4.12
C GLY A 193 1.72 -14.98 4.40
N THR A 194 1.06 -14.45 5.42
CA THR A 194 -0.32 -14.80 5.78
C THR A 194 -1.36 -13.99 5.00
N ALA A 195 -0.99 -12.82 4.47
CA ALA A 195 -1.87 -12.00 3.64
C ALA A 195 -2.16 -12.68 2.29
N VAL A 196 -3.43 -12.69 1.91
CA VAL A 196 -3.91 -13.22 0.62
C VAL A 196 -4.07 -12.06 -0.36
N GLU A 197 -3.32 -12.06 -1.46
CA GLU A 197 -3.24 -10.95 -2.41
C GLU A 197 -4.60 -10.48 -2.93
N THR A 198 -5.53 -11.41 -3.21
CA THR A 198 -6.87 -11.08 -3.72
C THR A 198 -7.73 -10.29 -2.74
N ASN A 199 -7.37 -10.26 -1.46
CA ASN A 199 -8.04 -9.49 -0.42
C ASN A 199 -7.59 -8.04 -0.35
N TYR A 200 -6.59 -7.67 -1.16
CA TYR A 200 -5.96 -6.37 -1.12
C TYR A 200 -6.00 -5.67 -2.49
N LYS A 201 -5.98 -4.35 -2.43
CA LYS A 201 -5.81 -3.47 -3.58
C LYS A 201 -4.64 -2.54 -3.33
N HIS A 202 -3.70 -2.47 -4.27
CA HIS A 202 -2.58 -1.55 -4.18
C HIS A 202 -3.05 -0.10 -4.36
N GLY A 203 -2.71 0.76 -3.41
CA GLY A 203 -2.94 2.20 -3.42
C GLY A 203 -1.72 2.98 -3.91
N LYS A 204 -1.63 4.26 -3.55
CA LYS A 204 -0.53 5.14 -3.95
C LYS A 204 0.61 5.06 -2.94
N ASP A 205 1.79 4.67 -3.41
CA ASP A 205 3.01 4.59 -2.59
C ASP A 205 3.62 5.95 -2.29
N SER A 206 4.41 5.99 -1.20
CA SER A 206 5.32 7.07 -0.84
C SER A 206 6.76 6.58 -0.95
N ILE A 207 7.43 6.95 -2.04
CA ILE A 207 8.80 6.50 -2.33
C ILE A 207 9.81 7.51 -1.82
N GLY A 208 10.68 7.08 -0.92
CA GLY A 208 11.79 7.86 -0.37
C GLY A 208 12.92 8.03 -1.38
N GLN A 209 13.79 9.01 -1.12
CA GLN A 209 14.94 9.36 -1.93
C GLN A 209 16.23 9.04 -1.20
N LEU A 210 17.17 8.39 -1.87
CA LEU A 210 18.53 8.15 -1.41
C LEU A 210 19.45 9.18 -2.05
N LYS A 211 20.00 10.10 -1.25
CA LYS A 211 20.83 11.20 -1.72
C LYS A 211 22.26 11.07 -1.18
N VAL A 212 23.22 10.93 -2.07
CA VAL A 212 24.65 11.04 -1.75
C VAL A 212 25.14 12.39 -2.22
N THR A 213 25.61 13.23 -1.29
CA THR A 213 26.17 14.55 -1.62
C THR A 213 27.65 14.43 -1.99
N LYS A 214 28.13 15.35 -2.82
CA LYS A 214 29.55 15.41 -3.17
C LYS A 214 30.40 15.66 -1.93
N LYS A 215 31.60 15.12 -1.93
CA LYS A 215 32.59 15.30 -0.89
C LYS A 215 33.50 16.46 -1.26
N SER A 216 33.78 17.41 -0.35
CA SER A 216 34.71 18.49 -0.59
C SER A 216 36.12 17.94 -0.85
N ILE A 217 36.79 18.43 -1.92
CA ILE A 217 38.19 18.14 -2.23
C ILE A 217 39.20 19.02 -1.45
N ILE A 218 38.67 20.00 -0.70
CA ILE A 218 39.50 20.91 0.07
C ILE A 218 40.09 20.17 1.29
N PRO A 219 41.41 20.21 1.52
CA PRO A 219 42.04 19.62 2.70
C PRO A 219 41.51 20.20 4.00
N ASP A 220 41.43 19.36 5.02
CA ASP A 220 41.02 19.78 6.35
C ASP A 220 42.04 20.77 6.94
N GLY A 221 41.57 21.90 7.46
CA GLY A 221 42.40 22.85 8.19
C GLY A 221 42.73 22.37 9.62
N PRO A 222 43.69 23.00 10.31
CA PRO A 222 44.07 22.61 11.66
C PRO A 222 42.89 22.70 12.67
N ASP A 223 41.96 23.63 12.43
CA ASP A 223 40.79 23.88 13.29
C ASP A 223 39.52 23.16 12.81
N THR A 224 39.59 22.27 11.80
CA THR A 224 38.44 21.50 11.34
C THR A 224 38.00 20.49 12.40
N PRO A 225 36.77 20.55 12.95
CA PRO A 225 36.29 19.59 13.90
C PRO A 225 36.35 18.15 13.34
N ASP A 226 36.65 17.17 14.20
CA ASP A 226 36.87 15.77 13.77
C ASP A 226 35.67 15.15 13.06
N ASP A 227 34.46 15.51 13.46
CA ASP A 227 33.20 15.09 12.84
C ASP A 227 32.97 15.70 11.45
N LYS A 228 33.63 16.80 11.14
CA LYS A 228 33.55 17.53 9.86
C LYS A 228 34.74 17.30 8.93
N LYS A 229 35.79 16.64 9.42
CA LYS A 229 36.95 16.36 8.59
C LYS A 229 36.56 15.50 7.39
N THR A 230 37.01 15.94 6.21
CA THR A 230 36.85 15.21 4.95
C THR A 230 37.90 14.10 4.81
N GLY A 231 39.05 14.27 5.38
CA GLY A 231 40.22 13.41 5.24
C GLY A 231 40.95 13.57 3.91
N ILE A 232 40.70 14.67 3.20
CA ILE A 232 41.44 15.00 1.97
C ILE A 232 42.82 15.51 2.32
N LYS A 233 43.84 14.98 1.63
CA LYS A 233 45.21 15.45 1.68
C LYS A 233 45.72 15.75 0.27
N VAL A 234 46.34 16.93 0.12
CA VAL A 234 47.02 17.33 -1.12
C VAL A 234 48.51 17.44 -0.79
N THR A 235 49.33 16.64 -1.49
CA THR A 235 50.80 16.76 -1.45
C THR A 235 51.21 17.61 -2.63
N LYS A 236 51.94 18.70 -2.35
CA LYS A 236 52.42 19.59 -3.42
C LYS A 236 53.30 18.81 -4.43
N PRO A 237 53.33 19.25 -5.69
CA PRO A 237 54.30 18.76 -6.67
C PRO A 237 55.75 19.06 -6.26
N ASP A 238 56.66 18.22 -6.72
CA ASP A 238 58.08 18.50 -6.55
C ASP A 238 58.53 19.72 -7.36
N ASP A 239 59.46 20.51 -6.81
CA ASP A 239 60.11 21.59 -7.52
C ASP A 239 60.98 21.05 -8.67
N THR A 240 61.19 21.82 -9.72
CA THR A 240 61.96 21.41 -10.89
C THR A 240 62.88 22.55 -11.39
N MET A 241 63.92 22.16 -12.17
CA MET A 241 64.83 23.15 -12.74
C MET A 241 64.40 23.52 -14.18
N TYR A 242 64.49 24.79 -14.52
CA TYR A 242 64.23 25.30 -15.86
C TYR A 242 64.95 24.48 -16.96
N ASN A 243 64.21 24.02 -17.94
CA ASN A 243 64.70 23.19 -19.06
C ASN A 243 64.25 23.68 -20.44
N GLY A 244 63.53 24.84 -20.49
CA GLY A 244 63.01 25.44 -21.73
C GLY A 244 61.74 24.79 -22.28
N LYS A 245 61.14 23.84 -21.56
CA LYS A 245 59.93 23.13 -21.94
C LYS A 245 58.86 23.34 -20.86
N GLU A 246 57.59 23.10 -21.22
CA GLU A 246 56.51 23.08 -20.27
C GLU A 246 56.68 21.97 -19.24
N GLN A 247 56.56 22.32 -17.95
CA GLN A 247 56.79 21.38 -16.82
C GLN A 247 55.59 21.38 -15.89
N LYS A 248 54.54 20.61 -16.23
CA LYS A 248 53.30 20.45 -15.46
C LYS A 248 53.45 19.30 -14.44
N ASN A 249 54.04 19.61 -13.29
CA ASN A 249 54.22 18.64 -12.22
C ASN A 249 52.89 18.42 -11.50
N LYS A 250 52.50 17.14 -11.29
CA LYS A 250 51.18 16.80 -10.73
C LYS A 250 51.24 16.64 -9.21
N PRO A 251 50.25 17.24 -8.47
CA PRO A 251 50.09 16.98 -7.06
C PRO A 251 49.58 15.55 -6.83
N VAL A 252 49.73 15.01 -5.62
CA VAL A 252 49.07 13.78 -5.19
C VAL A 252 47.89 14.16 -4.29
N VAL A 253 46.67 13.76 -4.68
CA VAL A 253 45.47 13.96 -3.91
C VAL A 253 45.00 12.62 -3.35
N ARG A 254 44.77 12.53 -2.04
CA ARG A 254 44.31 11.31 -1.36
C ARG A 254 43.10 11.60 -0.52
N ASP A 255 42.17 10.66 -0.51
CA ASP A 255 41.11 10.55 0.49
C ASP A 255 41.54 9.52 1.55
N THR A 256 42.02 10.02 2.69
CA THR A 256 42.56 9.17 3.77
C THR A 256 41.50 8.42 4.54
N LYS A 257 40.23 8.89 4.54
CA LYS A 257 39.12 8.15 5.16
C LYS A 257 38.75 6.91 4.35
N ARG A 258 38.98 6.93 3.04
CA ARG A 258 38.75 5.79 2.13
C ARG A 258 40.04 5.03 1.84
N ASP A 259 41.19 5.54 2.26
CA ASP A 259 42.53 5.05 1.93
C ASP A 259 42.79 4.90 0.43
N VAL A 260 42.34 5.88 -0.37
CA VAL A 260 42.52 5.85 -1.82
C VAL A 260 43.26 7.09 -2.31
N LYS A 261 44.05 6.94 -3.38
CA LYS A 261 44.56 8.04 -4.20
C LYS A 261 43.50 8.42 -5.22
N LEU A 262 43.14 9.68 -5.28
CA LEU A 262 42.19 10.19 -6.26
C LEU A 262 42.79 10.21 -7.66
N VAL A 263 41.93 10.05 -8.66
CA VAL A 263 42.31 9.90 -10.07
C VAL A 263 41.95 11.16 -10.84
N GLU A 264 42.95 11.76 -11.52
CA GLU A 264 42.70 12.87 -12.44
C GLU A 264 41.72 12.47 -13.55
N ASP A 265 40.90 13.42 -14.01
CA ASP A 265 39.81 13.27 -14.99
C ASP A 265 38.64 12.36 -14.55
N THR A 266 38.72 11.80 -13.33
CA THR A 266 37.63 10.99 -12.71
C THR A 266 37.13 11.68 -11.43
N ASP A 267 38.04 12.00 -10.53
CA ASP A 267 37.74 12.60 -9.21
C ASP A 267 38.06 14.11 -9.16
N TYR A 268 39.03 14.58 -9.98
CA TYR A 268 39.41 15.98 -10.07
C TYR A 268 40.03 16.28 -11.43
N THR A 269 40.08 17.59 -11.76
CA THR A 269 40.84 18.13 -12.90
C THR A 269 41.94 19.05 -12.41
N LEU A 270 42.99 19.25 -13.24
CA LEU A 270 44.11 20.17 -12.96
C LEU A 270 44.15 21.28 -13.99
N SER A 271 44.41 22.50 -13.50
CA SER A 271 44.85 23.62 -14.34
C SER A 271 46.08 24.26 -13.76
N TYR A 272 46.91 24.87 -14.63
CA TYR A 272 48.20 25.41 -14.27
C TYR A 272 48.33 26.85 -14.73
N THR A 273 49.01 27.67 -13.96
CA THR A 273 49.58 28.93 -14.47
C THR A 273 50.71 28.63 -15.46
N ALA A 274 51.33 29.65 -16.06
CA ALA A 274 52.41 29.42 -17.01
C ALA A 274 53.55 28.58 -16.40
N ALA A 275 53.81 27.38 -16.96
CA ALA A 275 54.73 26.38 -16.42
C ALA A 275 56.00 26.17 -17.29
N VAL A 276 56.49 27.24 -17.93
CA VAL A 276 57.68 27.18 -18.81
C VAL A 276 58.86 27.89 -18.17
N ASN A 277 58.65 29.13 -17.67
CA ASN A 277 59.71 29.98 -17.14
C ASN A 277 59.96 29.71 -15.66
N ALA A 278 61.18 30.08 -15.19
CA ALA A 278 61.51 30.07 -13.75
C ALA A 278 60.54 30.96 -12.96
N GLY A 279 60.07 30.46 -11.82
CA GLY A 279 59.12 31.11 -10.93
C GLY A 279 58.12 30.10 -10.35
N THR A 280 57.15 30.63 -9.59
CA THR A 280 56.10 29.84 -8.94
C THR A 280 55.04 29.42 -9.98
N VAL A 281 54.74 28.14 -10.05
CA VAL A 281 53.61 27.60 -10.82
C VAL A 281 52.50 27.21 -9.85
N THR A 282 51.35 27.86 -9.98
CA THR A 282 50.16 27.50 -9.24
C THR A 282 49.42 26.36 -9.99
N VAL A 283 49.04 25.35 -9.25
CA VAL A 283 48.23 24.20 -9.72
C VAL A 283 46.89 24.27 -9.03
N THR A 284 45.84 24.52 -9.79
CA THR A 284 44.46 24.49 -9.31
C THR A 284 43.86 23.11 -9.51
N ILE A 285 43.38 22.50 -8.42
CA ILE A 285 42.75 21.20 -8.36
C ILE A 285 41.24 21.44 -8.20
N THR A 286 40.42 21.00 -9.16
CA THR A 286 38.95 21.15 -9.10
C THR A 286 38.31 19.79 -9.00
N GLY A 287 37.52 19.56 -7.93
CA GLY A 287 36.78 18.31 -7.72
C GLY A 287 35.67 18.10 -8.77
N ILE A 288 35.59 16.88 -9.30
CA ILE A 288 34.54 16.42 -10.23
C ILE A 288 33.98 15.08 -9.79
N GLY A 289 32.92 14.63 -10.46
CA GLY A 289 32.28 13.35 -10.13
C GLY A 289 31.70 13.36 -8.71
N ASN A 290 32.26 12.53 -7.84
CA ASN A 290 31.89 12.42 -6.43
C ASN A 290 32.49 13.51 -5.52
N TYR A 291 33.36 14.37 -6.06
CA TYR A 291 34.00 15.43 -5.33
C TYR A 291 33.59 16.81 -5.86
N GLU A 292 33.77 17.84 -5.02
CA GLU A 292 33.47 19.22 -5.34
C GLU A 292 34.43 20.18 -4.65
N GLY A 293 34.41 21.42 -5.08
CA GLY A 293 35.29 22.48 -4.56
C GLY A 293 36.59 22.61 -5.32
N THR A 294 37.40 23.61 -4.96
CA THR A 294 38.65 23.93 -5.63
C THR A 294 39.71 24.26 -4.59
N VAL A 295 40.92 23.78 -4.80
CA VAL A 295 42.07 24.05 -3.94
C VAL A 295 43.32 24.29 -4.79
N ASP A 296 44.14 25.24 -4.39
CA ASP A 296 45.41 25.55 -5.03
C ASP A 296 46.59 24.95 -4.27
N THR A 297 47.60 24.51 -5.01
CA THR A 297 48.93 24.18 -4.52
C THR A 297 49.95 24.77 -5.49
N SER A 298 51.23 24.76 -5.13
CA SER A 298 52.25 25.33 -6.00
C SER A 298 53.59 24.57 -5.90
N TYR A 299 54.41 24.75 -6.92
CA TYR A 299 55.81 24.32 -6.95
C TYR A 299 56.64 25.37 -7.66
N GLU A 300 57.99 25.31 -7.49
CA GLU A 300 58.95 26.22 -8.10
C GLU A 300 59.61 25.60 -9.32
N ILE A 301 59.70 26.40 -10.41
CA ILE A 301 60.68 26.18 -11.49
C ILE A 301 61.92 27.04 -11.16
N THR A 302 62.97 26.38 -10.70
CA THR A 302 64.22 27.06 -10.28
C THR A 302 65.05 27.48 -11.48
N PRO A 303 65.71 28.63 -11.44
CA PRO A 303 66.65 29.08 -12.52
C PRO A 303 67.77 28.03 -12.75
N ARG A 304 68.13 27.83 -14.00
CA ARG A 304 69.26 27.01 -14.35
C ARG A 304 70.56 27.90 -14.30
N LYS A 305 71.60 27.41 -13.62
CA LYS A 305 72.93 28.03 -13.65
C LYS A 305 73.54 27.93 -15.05
N VAL A 306 74.02 29.06 -15.54
CA VAL A 306 74.77 29.09 -16.75
C VAL A 306 76.24 29.46 -16.35
N THR A 307 77.21 28.61 -16.73
CA THR A 307 78.64 28.84 -16.53
C THR A 307 79.25 29.23 -17.88
N MET A 308 79.86 30.41 -17.95
CA MET A 308 80.65 30.82 -19.10
C MET A 308 82.13 30.61 -18.76
N THR A 309 82.84 29.88 -19.59
CA THR A 309 84.32 29.77 -19.58
C THR A 309 84.84 30.45 -20.82
N SER A 310 85.74 31.41 -20.65
CA SER A 310 86.52 31.98 -21.73
C SER A 310 87.82 31.20 -21.89
N ALA A 311 88.15 30.77 -23.11
CA ALA A 311 89.46 30.22 -23.41
C ALA A 311 90.48 31.33 -23.59
N ASP A 312 91.64 31.21 -22.94
CA ASP A 312 92.76 32.08 -23.20
C ASP A 312 93.32 31.78 -24.59
N ASP A 313 93.34 32.79 -25.46
CA ASP A 313 94.00 32.74 -26.78
C ASP A 313 95.39 33.31 -26.67
N THR A 314 96.40 32.45 -26.80
CA THR A 314 97.81 32.85 -26.86
C THR A 314 98.22 33.07 -28.33
N LYS A 315 98.41 34.34 -28.66
CA LYS A 315 99.00 34.75 -29.95
C LYS A 315 100.57 34.71 -29.84
N VAL A 316 101.20 33.88 -30.67
CA VAL A 316 102.66 33.85 -30.88
C VAL A 316 103.05 34.97 -31.87
#